data_cdb8d8a33f7c32c20471c396bb2d8f26
#
_entry.id   cdb8d8a33f7c32c20471c396bb2d8f26
#
_cell.length_a   1.000
_cell.length_b   1.000
_cell.length_c   1.000
_cell.angle_alpha   90.00
_cell.angle_beta   90.00
_cell.angle_gamma   90.00
#
_symmetry.space_group_name_H-M   'P 1'
#
loop_
_entity.id
_entity.type
_entity.pdbx_description
1 polymer ?
#
loop_
_entity_poly.entity_id
_entity_poly.type
_entity_poly.pdbx_seq_one_letter_code
_entity_poly.pdbx_strand_id
1 'polypeptide(L)'
;MKNIRVVILALLLAILLFIIAFPIWVAISGTFSAQWELERNLLPIFAGTDGIATWLLLPAAPTLKSLVEVLLDSPGFFVMFWNSVAISLFILAGQLLVDVPAAWALAHFPIKGKKTVLNLYIILMLMPFQVLMFPQYLVLNDLGLLDTLGAVILPG
;
A
#
# COMPACT_ATOMS: atom_id res chain seq x y z
N MET A 1 -2.89 14.96 39.37
CA MET A 1 -1.79 14.91 38.40
C MET A 1 -1.96 13.78 37.36
N LYS A 2 -2.46 12.57 37.71
CA LYS A 2 -2.67 11.45 36.77
C LYS A 2 -3.71 11.80 35.69
N ASN A 3 -4.81 12.43 36.05
CA ASN A 3 -5.89 12.81 35.13
C ASN A 3 -5.46 13.88 34.12
N ILE A 4 -4.63 14.83 34.51
CA ILE A 4 -4.14 15.89 33.60
C ILE A 4 -3.24 15.28 32.51
N ARG A 5 -2.36 14.34 32.85
CA ARG A 5 -1.52 13.64 31.85
C ARG A 5 -2.35 12.83 30.85
N VAL A 6 -3.40 12.18 31.33
CA VAL A 6 -4.32 11.43 30.46
C VAL A 6 -5.04 12.36 29.50
N VAL A 7 -5.53 13.50 29.98
CA VAL A 7 -6.20 14.51 29.14
C VAL A 7 -5.24 15.08 28.10
N ILE A 8 -4.02 15.46 28.50
CA ILE A 8 -3.01 15.97 27.55
C ILE A 8 -2.69 14.91 26.49
N LEU A 9 -2.47 13.66 26.89
CA LEU A 9 -2.19 12.59 25.95
C LEU A 9 -3.36 12.34 24.98
N ALA A 10 -4.59 12.36 25.50
CA ALA A 10 -5.79 12.22 24.66
C ALA A 10 -5.92 13.36 23.65
N LEU A 11 -5.63 14.60 24.05
CA LEU A 11 -5.64 15.74 23.14
C LEU A 11 -4.56 15.63 22.06
N LEU A 12 -3.34 15.23 22.43
CA LEU A 12 -2.26 15.01 21.46
C LEU A 12 -2.61 13.91 20.46
N LEU A 13 -3.19 12.80 20.93
CA LEU A 13 -3.63 11.71 20.06
C LEU A 13 -4.79 12.15 19.14
N ALA A 14 -5.72 12.96 19.64
CA ALA A 14 -6.82 13.50 18.84
C ALA A 14 -6.31 14.43 17.73
N ILE A 15 -5.35 15.32 18.05
CA ILE A 15 -4.71 16.20 17.07
C ILE A 15 -3.96 15.37 16.02
N LEU A 16 -3.18 14.36 16.44
CA LEU A 16 -2.46 13.48 15.53
C LEU A 16 -3.42 12.72 14.61
N LEU A 17 -4.50 12.18 15.17
CA LEU A 17 -5.55 11.50 14.40
C LEU A 17 -6.17 12.43 13.36
N PHE A 18 -6.47 13.68 13.76
CA PHE A 18 -7.02 14.69 12.84
C PHE A 18 -6.05 14.98 11.68
N ILE A 19 -4.75 15.18 11.98
CA ILE A 19 -3.72 15.45 10.96
C ILE A 19 -3.63 14.27 9.97
N ILE A 20 -3.69 13.03 10.46
CA ILE A 20 -3.62 11.83 9.61
C ILE A 20 -4.93 11.62 8.82
N ALA A 21 -6.08 11.86 9.44
CA ALA A 21 -7.39 11.65 8.81
C ALA A 21 -7.74 12.75 7.80
N PHE A 22 -7.21 13.97 7.97
CA PHE A 22 -7.55 15.14 7.14
C PHE A 22 -7.31 14.91 5.64
N PRO A 23 -6.13 14.46 5.18
CA PRO A 23 -5.91 14.21 3.75
C PRO A 23 -6.83 13.11 3.20
N ILE A 24 -7.15 12.09 4.01
CA ILE A 24 -8.09 11.03 3.62
C ILE A 24 -9.49 11.63 3.45
N TRP A 25 -9.92 12.48 4.36
CA TRP A 25 -11.21 13.17 4.27
C TRP A 25 -11.30 14.05 3.02
N VAL A 26 -10.25 14.83 2.73
CA VAL A 26 -10.19 15.67 1.52
C VAL A 26 -10.25 14.82 0.25
N ALA A 27 -9.57 13.68 0.21
CA ALA A 27 -9.63 12.76 -0.92
C ALA A 27 -11.05 12.18 -1.12
N ILE A 28 -11.71 11.76 -0.04
CA ILE A 28 -13.09 11.27 -0.08
C ILE A 28 -14.03 12.38 -0.56
N SER A 29 -13.95 13.57 0.03
CA SER A 29 -14.76 14.71 -0.38
C SER A 29 -14.56 15.06 -1.85
N GLY A 30 -13.29 15.10 -2.31
CA GLY A 30 -12.94 15.35 -3.71
C GLY A 30 -13.50 14.29 -4.67
N THR A 31 -13.55 13.03 -4.26
CA THR A 31 -14.12 11.95 -5.07
C THR A 31 -15.61 12.17 -5.39
N PHE A 32 -16.35 12.79 -4.47
CA PHE A 32 -17.76 13.12 -4.64
C PHE A 32 -18.00 14.53 -5.18
N SER A 33 -16.93 15.32 -5.43
CA SER A 33 -17.07 16.68 -5.95
C SER A 33 -17.20 16.69 -7.47
N ALA A 34 -17.92 17.67 -8.02
CA ALA A 34 -18.00 17.87 -9.45
C ALA A 34 -16.65 18.37 -10.01
N GLN A 35 -16.31 17.99 -11.24
CA GLN A 35 -15.04 18.34 -11.89
C GLN A 35 -14.77 19.85 -11.90
N TRP A 36 -15.78 20.65 -12.25
CA TRP A 36 -15.67 22.12 -12.27
C TRP A 36 -15.36 22.72 -10.89
N GLU A 37 -15.83 22.05 -9.83
CA GLU A 37 -15.58 22.46 -8.44
C GLU A 37 -14.13 22.17 -8.04
N LEU A 38 -13.61 21.00 -8.41
CA LEU A 38 -12.22 20.61 -8.21
C LEU A 38 -11.28 21.55 -8.99
N GLU A 39 -11.57 21.79 -10.27
CA GLU A 39 -10.80 22.69 -11.11
C GLU A 39 -10.76 24.10 -10.50
N ARG A 40 -11.89 24.66 -10.12
CA ARG A 40 -11.98 25.99 -9.53
C ARG A 40 -11.16 26.12 -8.24
N ASN A 41 -11.21 25.13 -7.38
CA ASN A 41 -10.60 25.19 -6.05
C ASN A 41 -9.11 24.80 -6.05
N LEU A 42 -8.68 23.92 -6.96
CA LEU A 42 -7.31 23.40 -7.04
C LEU A 42 -6.51 23.99 -8.20
N LEU A 43 -7.16 24.69 -9.14
CA LEU A 43 -6.49 25.29 -10.31
C LEU A 43 -5.27 26.16 -9.92
N PRO A 44 -5.30 26.99 -8.85
CA PRO A 44 -4.14 27.77 -8.47
C PRO A 44 -2.89 26.93 -8.17
N ILE A 45 -3.06 25.73 -7.59
CA ILE A 45 -1.94 24.81 -7.31
C ILE A 45 -1.41 24.23 -8.61
N PHE A 46 -2.29 23.73 -9.49
CA PHE A 46 -1.88 23.06 -10.73
C PHE A 46 -1.37 24.04 -11.80
N ALA A 47 -1.87 25.27 -11.82
CA ALA A 47 -1.45 26.30 -12.76
C ALA A 47 -0.20 27.08 -12.31
N GLY A 48 0.28 26.86 -11.06
CA GLY A 48 1.43 27.61 -10.53
C GLY A 48 1.18 29.11 -10.40
N THR A 49 -0.08 29.53 -10.28
CA THR A 49 -0.48 30.93 -10.12
C THR A 49 -0.52 31.30 -8.64
N ASP A 50 -0.34 32.60 -8.33
CA ASP A 50 -0.34 33.16 -6.95
C ASP A 50 -1.74 33.13 -6.29
N GLY A 51 -2.46 32.03 -6.42
CA GLY A 51 -3.78 31.84 -5.83
C GLY A 51 -3.75 30.92 -4.59
N ILE A 52 -4.68 31.14 -3.66
CA ILE A 52 -4.88 30.26 -2.51
C ILE A 52 -5.83 29.14 -2.92
N ALA A 53 -5.36 27.89 -2.82
CA ALA A 53 -6.24 26.74 -2.97
C ALA A 53 -7.21 26.64 -1.80
N THR A 54 -8.47 26.41 -2.11
CA THR A 54 -9.50 26.15 -1.09
C THR A 54 -9.71 24.65 -0.94
N TRP A 55 -9.63 24.18 0.32
CA TRP A 55 -9.83 22.77 0.62
C TRP A 55 -11.32 22.41 0.54
N LEU A 56 -11.63 21.40 -0.24
CA LEU A 56 -12.98 20.84 -0.37
C LEU A 56 -13.28 19.95 0.84
N LEU A 57 -13.77 20.54 1.91
CA LEU A 57 -14.18 19.78 3.09
C LEU A 57 -15.50 19.04 2.86
N LEU A 58 -16.40 19.64 2.08
CA LEU A 58 -17.67 19.05 1.65
C LEU A 58 -17.93 19.48 0.22
N PRO A 59 -18.42 18.56 -0.65
CA PRO A 59 -18.77 18.91 -2.03
C PRO A 59 -20.01 19.82 -2.05
N ALA A 60 -19.93 20.93 -2.78
CA ALA A 60 -21.07 21.80 -2.99
C ALA A 60 -22.06 21.22 -4.01
N ALA A 61 -21.54 20.46 -4.98
CA ALA A 61 -22.31 19.73 -5.97
C ALA A 61 -21.91 18.24 -5.95
N PRO A 62 -22.47 17.42 -5.05
CA PRO A 62 -22.10 16.02 -4.93
C PRO A 62 -22.48 15.24 -6.20
N THR A 63 -21.52 14.47 -6.73
CA THR A 63 -21.68 13.66 -7.94
C THR A 63 -20.93 12.33 -7.79
N LEU A 64 -21.41 11.29 -8.46
CA LEU A 64 -20.73 10.00 -8.58
C LEU A 64 -19.94 9.88 -9.90
N LYS A 65 -19.88 10.93 -10.71
CA LYS A 65 -19.32 10.91 -12.05
C LYS A 65 -17.87 10.42 -12.04
N SER A 66 -17.03 10.94 -11.15
CA SER A 66 -15.62 10.54 -11.02
C SER A 66 -15.47 9.05 -10.69
N LEU A 67 -16.34 8.50 -9.84
CA LEU A 67 -16.34 7.07 -9.54
C LEU A 67 -16.78 6.24 -10.75
N VAL A 68 -17.82 6.68 -11.46
CA VAL A 68 -18.32 5.99 -12.66
C VAL A 68 -17.24 6.00 -13.74
N GLU A 69 -16.59 7.12 -14.01
CA GLU A 69 -15.49 7.22 -14.99
C GLU A 69 -14.34 6.28 -14.66
N VAL A 70 -13.91 6.22 -13.41
CA VAL A 70 -12.80 5.34 -13.01
C VAL A 70 -13.21 3.88 -13.01
N LEU A 71 -14.40 3.55 -12.45
CA LEU A 71 -14.80 2.17 -12.23
C LEU A 71 -15.48 1.53 -13.44
N LEU A 72 -16.13 2.31 -14.32
CA LEU A 72 -16.90 1.76 -15.43
C LEU A 72 -16.38 2.17 -16.80
N ASP A 73 -15.85 3.37 -16.94
CA ASP A 73 -15.44 3.91 -18.25
C ASP A 73 -13.92 3.80 -18.51
N SER A 74 -13.13 3.45 -17.45
CA SER A 74 -11.66 3.31 -17.58
C SER A 74 -11.24 1.86 -17.70
N PRO A 75 -11.00 1.32 -18.91
CA PRO A 75 -10.51 -0.07 -19.08
C PRO A 75 -9.20 -0.33 -18.34
N GLY A 76 -8.33 0.68 -18.25
CA GLY A 76 -7.04 0.58 -17.57
C GLY A 76 -7.17 0.29 -16.07
N PHE A 77 -8.20 0.81 -15.42
CA PHE A 77 -8.45 0.52 -14.01
C PHE A 77 -8.72 -0.98 -13.78
N PHE A 78 -9.58 -1.58 -14.61
CA PHE A 78 -9.88 -3.00 -14.49
C PHE A 78 -8.65 -3.88 -14.73
N VAL A 79 -7.86 -3.55 -15.74
CA VAL A 79 -6.61 -4.30 -16.02
C VAL A 79 -5.66 -4.22 -14.83
N MET A 80 -5.41 -3.03 -14.31
CA MET A 80 -4.53 -2.85 -13.14
C MET A 80 -5.09 -3.54 -11.89
N PHE A 81 -6.40 -3.44 -11.65
CA PHE A 81 -7.05 -4.09 -10.51
C PHE A 81 -6.89 -5.61 -10.57
N TRP A 82 -7.25 -6.22 -11.71
CA TRP A 82 -7.17 -7.67 -11.84
C TRP A 82 -5.74 -8.18 -11.85
N ASN A 83 -4.79 -7.43 -12.42
CA ASN A 83 -3.37 -7.76 -12.31
C ASN A 83 -2.92 -7.76 -10.84
N SER A 84 -3.30 -6.75 -10.07
CA SER A 84 -2.96 -6.68 -8.64
C SER A 84 -3.59 -7.83 -7.84
N VAL A 85 -4.85 -8.16 -8.12
CA VAL A 85 -5.54 -9.31 -7.51
C VAL A 85 -4.81 -10.61 -7.86
N ALA A 86 -4.51 -10.84 -9.14
CA ALA A 86 -3.83 -12.04 -9.59
C ALA A 86 -2.44 -12.18 -8.95
N ILE A 87 -1.61 -11.14 -9.00
CA ILE A 87 -0.28 -11.12 -8.38
C ILE A 87 -0.39 -11.46 -6.88
N SER A 88 -1.27 -10.78 -6.16
CA SER A 88 -1.44 -11.00 -4.71
C SER A 88 -1.89 -12.42 -4.39
N LEU A 89 -2.81 -12.98 -5.16
CA LEU A 89 -3.29 -14.35 -4.97
C LEU A 89 -2.19 -15.38 -5.26
N PHE A 90 -1.40 -15.20 -6.32
CA PHE A 90 -0.31 -16.12 -6.64
C PHE A 90 0.82 -16.05 -5.62
N ILE A 91 1.20 -14.86 -5.14
CA ILE A 91 2.17 -14.69 -4.05
C ILE A 91 1.65 -15.39 -2.79
N LEU A 92 0.41 -15.10 -2.37
CA LEU A 92 -0.18 -15.69 -1.18
C LEU A 92 -0.26 -17.22 -1.27
N ALA A 93 -0.67 -17.76 -2.41
CA ALA A 93 -0.72 -19.20 -2.64
C ALA A 93 0.68 -19.82 -2.55
N GLY A 94 1.68 -19.22 -3.19
CA GLY A 94 3.08 -19.66 -3.14
C GLY A 94 3.62 -19.67 -1.70
N GLN A 95 3.43 -18.58 -0.97
CA GLN A 95 3.84 -18.47 0.43
C GLN A 95 3.14 -19.52 1.31
N LEU A 96 1.83 -19.71 1.18
CA LEU A 96 1.11 -20.72 1.96
C LEU A 96 1.60 -22.15 1.65
N LEU A 97 1.90 -22.46 0.40
CA LEU A 97 2.41 -23.78 -0.01
C LEU A 97 3.81 -24.07 0.53
N VAL A 98 4.65 -23.07 0.71
CA VAL A 98 6.03 -23.24 1.17
C VAL A 98 6.14 -23.00 2.68
N ASP A 99 5.61 -21.88 3.17
CA ASP A 99 5.84 -21.44 4.55
C ASP A 99 5.07 -22.27 5.57
N VAL A 100 3.83 -22.68 5.25
CA VAL A 100 3.02 -23.48 6.19
C VAL A 100 3.64 -24.85 6.46
N PRO A 101 4.03 -25.66 5.44
CA PRO A 101 4.72 -26.92 5.68
C PRO A 101 6.08 -26.75 6.35
N ALA A 102 6.85 -25.70 5.95
CA ALA A 102 8.14 -25.41 6.56
C ALA A 102 8.01 -25.06 8.03
N ALA A 103 7.07 -24.17 8.38
CA ALA A 103 6.79 -23.79 9.76
C ALA A 103 6.30 -25.00 10.59
N TRP A 104 5.40 -25.80 10.01
CA TRP A 104 4.91 -27.03 10.65
C TRP A 104 6.05 -28.03 10.90
N ALA A 105 6.92 -28.27 9.91
CA ALA A 105 8.07 -29.14 10.04
C ALA A 105 9.03 -28.65 11.14
N LEU A 106 9.34 -27.37 11.14
CA LEU A 106 10.17 -26.75 12.17
C LEU A 106 9.53 -26.81 13.57
N ALA A 107 8.21 -26.79 13.69
CA ALA A 107 7.53 -26.87 14.96
C ALA A 107 7.54 -28.29 15.53
N HIS A 108 7.25 -29.29 14.70
CA HIS A 108 6.94 -30.66 15.17
C HIS A 108 8.12 -31.63 15.15
N PHE A 109 9.08 -31.46 14.20
CA PHE A 109 10.19 -32.38 14.10
C PHE A 109 11.40 -31.96 14.97
N PRO A 110 12.12 -32.92 15.58
CA PRO A 110 13.35 -32.66 16.33
C PRO A 110 14.54 -32.47 15.37
N ILE A 111 14.56 -31.36 14.63
CA ILE A 111 15.59 -31.07 13.63
C ILE A 111 16.86 -30.58 14.35
N LYS A 112 18.01 -31.25 14.11
CA LYS A 112 19.31 -30.78 14.59
C LYS A 112 19.63 -29.42 13.94
N GLY A 113 19.98 -28.42 14.75
CA GLY A 113 20.27 -27.07 14.23
C GLY A 113 19.05 -26.17 14.02
N LYS A 114 17.86 -26.55 14.46
CA LYS A 114 16.62 -25.75 14.34
C LYS A 114 16.81 -24.28 14.75
N LYS A 115 17.49 -24.02 15.87
CA LYS A 115 17.76 -22.65 16.35
C LYS A 115 18.61 -21.87 15.37
N THR A 116 19.61 -22.52 14.74
CA THR A 116 20.48 -21.89 13.75
C THR A 116 19.69 -21.51 12.49
N VAL A 117 18.81 -22.42 12.02
CA VAL A 117 17.92 -22.15 10.88
C VAL A 117 17.02 -20.96 11.15
N LEU A 118 16.36 -20.94 12.34
CA LEU A 118 15.49 -19.84 12.73
C LEU A 118 16.25 -18.50 12.85
N ASN A 119 17.45 -18.52 13.44
CA ASN A 119 18.28 -17.32 13.54
C ASN A 119 18.72 -16.82 12.15
N LEU A 120 19.10 -17.73 11.25
CA LEU A 120 19.43 -17.38 9.89
C LEU A 120 18.24 -16.73 9.17
N TYR A 121 17.04 -17.27 9.34
CA TYR A 121 15.81 -16.72 8.79
C TYR A 121 15.56 -15.30 9.28
N ILE A 122 15.69 -15.07 10.59
CA ILE A 122 15.55 -13.74 11.20
C ILE A 122 16.60 -12.76 10.63
N ILE A 123 17.86 -13.19 10.50
CA ILE A 123 18.91 -12.36 9.91
C ILE A 123 18.58 -11.97 8.48
N LEU A 124 18.11 -12.93 7.67
CA LEU A 124 17.72 -12.67 6.27
C LEU A 124 16.53 -11.70 6.19
N MET A 125 15.54 -11.83 7.09
CA MET A 125 14.40 -10.89 7.15
C MET A 125 14.81 -9.47 7.55
N LEU A 126 15.90 -9.32 8.30
CA LEU A 126 16.42 -8.01 8.70
C LEU A 126 17.30 -7.37 7.62
N MET A 127 17.62 -8.09 6.54
CA MET A 127 18.42 -7.53 5.45
C MET A 127 17.61 -6.45 4.71
N PRO A 128 18.21 -5.28 4.45
CA PRO A 128 17.57 -4.25 3.64
C PRO A 128 17.25 -4.79 2.24
N PHE A 129 16.05 -4.49 1.74
CA PHE A 129 15.61 -4.91 0.40
C PHE A 129 16.64 -4.55 -0.69
N GLN A 130 17.31 -3.41 -0.56
CA GLN A 130 18.33 -2.94 -1.51
C GLN A 130 19.48 -3.92 -1.71
N VAL A 131 19.85 -4.68 -0.67
CA VAL A 131 20.93 -5.68 -0.74
C VAL A 131 20.47 -6.90 -1.54
N LEU A 132 19.20 -7.27 -1.44
CA LEU A 132 18.61 -8.41 -2.11
C LEU A 132 18.20 -8.12 -3.57
N MET A 133 17.91 -6.86 -3.88
CA MET A 133 17.41 -6.44 -5.19
C MET A 133 18.35 -6.83 -6.34
N PHE A 134 19.63 -6.61 -6.21
CA PHE A 134 20.59 -6.90 -7.26
C PHE A 134 20.76 -8.41 -7.53
N PRO A 135 21.00 -9.27 -6.52
CA PRO A 135 20.99 -10.72 -6.73
C PRO A 135 19.68 -11.26 -7.29
N GLN A 136 18.52 -10.77 -6.82
CA GLN A 136 17.22 -11.16 -7.36
C GLN A 136 17.09 -10.81 -8.85
N TYR A 137 17.51 -9.61 -9.24
CA TYR A 137 17.50 -9.18 -10.64
C TYR A 137 18.32 -10.13 -11.52
N LEU A 138 19.53 -10.50 -11.09
CA LEU A 138 20.39 -11.41 -11.84
C LEU A 138 19.75 -12.79 -12.02
N VAL A 139 19.21 -13.36 -10.96
CA VAL A 139 18.50 -14.66 -11.01
C VAL A 139 17.30 -14.59 -11.95
N LEU A 140 16.49 -13.54 -11.86
CA LEU A 140 15.31 -13.36 -12.72
C LEU A 140 15.71 -13.16 -14.19
N ASN A 141 16.83 -12.48 -14.44
CA ASN A 141 17.39 -12.32 -15.78
C ASN A 141 17.84 -13.67 -16.35
N ASP A 142 18.57 -14.46 -15.59
CA ASP A 142 19.07 -15.78 -16.00
C ASP A 142 17.92 -16.78 -16.26
N LEU A 143 16.84 -16.63 -15.52
CA LEU A 143 15.61 -17.42 -15.73
C LEU A 143 14.74 -16.89 -16.88
N GLY A 144 15.09 -15.77 -17.50
CA GLY A 144 14.29 -15.17 -18.58
C GLY A 144 12.92 -14.64 -18.13
N LEU A 145 12.78 -14.30 -16.85
CA LEU A 145 11.52 -13.86 -16.25
C LEU A 145 11.35 -12.34 -16.21
N LEU A 146 12.35 -11.56 -16.61
CA LEU A 146 12.22 -10.11 -16.66
C LEU A 146 11.05 -9.70 -17.55
N ASP A 147 10.38 -8.61 -17.19
CA ASP A 147 9.18 -8.07 -17.85
C ASP A 147 7.96 -9.00 -17.87
N THR A 148 7.93 -10.00 -16.96
CA THR A 148 6.79 -10.89 -16.79
C THR A 148 6.17 -10.77 -15.38
N LEU A 149 4.92 -11.23 -15.22
CA LEU A 149 4.31 -11.35 -13.90
C LEU A 149 5.10 -12.28 -12.97
N GLY A 150 5.81 -13.27 -13.55
CA GLY A 150 6.69 -14.17 -12.81
C GLY A 150 7.81 -13.46 -12.08
N ALA A 151 8.33 -12.35 -12.62
CA ALA A 151 9.36 -11.55 -11.97
C ALA A 151 8.90 -10.89 -10.67
N VAL A 152 7.58 -10.65 -10.54
CA VAL A 152 6.99 -10.06 -9.33
C VAL A 152 6.53 -11.15 -8.35
N ILE A 153 5.98 -12.26 -8.88
CA ILE A 153 5.39 -13.33 -8.07
C ILE A 153 6.46 -14.22 -7.42
N LEU A 154 7.53 -14.55 -8.14
CA LEU A 154 8.51 -15.53 -7.67
C LEU A 154 9.34 -15.08 -6.46
N PRO A 155 9.74 -13.79 -6.32
CA PRO A 155 10.48 -13.32 -5.16
C PRO A 155 9.59 -13.03 -3.94
N GLY A 156 8.26 -12.87 -4.12
CA GLY A 156 7.29 -12.58 -3.07
C GLY A 156 6.82 -13.85 -2.40
#